data_add4d5176e116baf3981891bc86202bb
#
_entry.id   add4d5176e116baf3981891bc86202bb
#
_cell.length_a   1.000
_cell.length_b   1.000
_cell.length_c   1.000
_cell.angle_alpha   90.00
_cell.angle_beta   90.00
_cell.angle_gamma   90.00
#
_symmetry.space_group_name_H-M   'P 1'
#
loop_
_entity.id
_entity.type
_entity.pdbx_description
1 polymer ?
#
loop_
_entity_poly.entity_id
_entity_poly.type
_entity_poly.pdbx_seq_one_letter_code
_entity_poly.pdbx_strand_id
1 'polypeptide(L)'
;MQIPIAGTLGGWAIDHDPTHILNDLRTEPKLEGVKLRIIGEERTSLSWLGVPFKTEYVTGMIGIASYSPLAFTQEDVDLLENLTQQAALALNNARQHKLVMLQARTDSLTKIYNHGYFLARLQEDLALAREDNMPLSLIMLDVDFFKKYNDTYGHLVGDEVLVLMVKTIKRFIKERDSIGRWGGEEFAISLPQTSLQEAQIVAVRIQETLENMQISVLEHKDIPVPTVSQGVAEFPKEADEAFRLVDLADQRLYIAKGRGRNQIEPRLDIRKEKNLV
;
A
#
# COMPACT_ATOMS: atom_id res chain seq x y z
N MET A 1 0.18 11.50 -13.33
CA MET A 1 1.06 11.60 -14.52
C MET A 1 2.45 12.00 -14.04
N GLN A 2 3.48 11.18 -14.28
CA GLN A 2 4.86 11.56 -13.97
C GLN A 2 5.44 12.28 -15.18
N ILE A 3 5.92 13.50 -14.98
CA ILE A 3 6.50 14.33 -16.05
C ILE A 3 8.00 14.43 -15.79
N PRO A 4 8.88 14.17 -16.78
CA PRO A 4 10.29 14.40 -16.63
C PRO A 4 10.59 15.87 -16.30
N ILE A 5 11.36 16.11 -15.26
CA ILE A 5 11.73 17.46 -14.79
C ILE A 5 12.62 18.17 -15.81
N ALA A 6 13.46 17.42 -16.50
CA ALA A 6 14.38 17.96 -17.52
C ALA A 6 13.62 18.71 -18.64
N GLY A 7 14.05 19.94 -18.93
CA GLY A 7 13.44 20.79 -19.95
C GLY A 7 12.15 21.52 -19.51
N THR A 8 11.85 21.54 -18.22
CA THR A 8 10.77 22.35 -17.65
C THR A 8 11.33 23.55 -16.88
N LEU A 9 10.52 24.60 -16.65
CA LEU A 9 10.87 25.72 -15.76
C LEU A 9 11.25 25.21 -14.38
N GLY A 10 10.55 24.18 -13.89
CA GLY A 10 10.82 23.54 -12.62
C GLY A 10 12.20 22.90 -12.56
N GLY A 11 12.59 22.16 -13.58
CA GLY A 11 13.93 21.59 -13.66
C GLY A 11 15.01 22.65 -13.70
N TRP A 12 14.80 23.66 -14.54
CA TRP A 12 15.73 24.79 -14.63
C TRP A 12 15.91 25.51 -13.27
N ALA A 13 14.82 25.79 -12.57
CA ALA A 13 14.88 26.51 -11.29
C ALA A 13 15.53 25.70 -10.16
N ILE A 14 15.36 24.38 -10.13
CA ILE A 14 16.04 23.51 -9.16
C ILE A 14 17.56 23.60 -9.29
N ASP A 15 18.07 23.76 -10.52
CA ASP A 15 19.50 23.81 -10.79
C ASP A 15 20.08 25.21 -10.52
N HIS A 16 19.27 26.25 -10.39
CA HIS A 16 19.67 27.66 -10.31
C HIS A 16 19.29 28.34 -9.00
N ASP A 17 18.98 27.59 -7.92
CA ASP A 17 18.62 28.15 -6.61
C ASP A 17 19.09 29.62 -6.39
N PRO A 18 18.26 30.58 -6.04
CA PRO A 18 17.14 30.61 -5.07
C PRO A 18 15.75 30.80 -5.74
N THR A 19 14.74 31.21 -4.92
CA THR A 19 13.40 31.63 -5.37
C THR A 19 13.43 32.53 -6.60
N HIS A 20 12.70 32.20 -7.64
CA HIS A 20 12.69 32.90 -8.91
C HIS A 20 11.34 33.52 -9.22
N ILE A 21 11.32 34.84 -9.45
CA ILE A 21 10.24 35.51 -10.16
C ILE A 21 10.68 35.73 -11.61
N LEU A 22 9.90 35.23 -12.56
CA LEU A 22 10.07 35.49 -13.99
C LEU A 22 8.87 36.32 -14.45
N ASN A 23 9.13 37.60 -14.66
CA ASN A 23 8.08 38.60 -14.89
C ASN A 23 7.44 38.52 -16.28
N ASP A 24 8.23 38.24 -17.32
CA ASP A 24 7.74 37.99 -18.67
C ASP A 24 8.60 36.93 -19.35
N LEU A 25 8.06 35.72 -19.46
CA LEU A 25 8.75 34.56 -20.01
C LEU A 25 9.16 34.72 -21.49
N ARG A 26 8.61 35.70 -22.20
CA ARG A 26 8.95 35.99 -23.61
C ARG A 26 10.26 36.77 -23.75
N THR A 27 10.60 37.55 -22.73
CA THR A 27 11.77 38.44 -22.74
C THR A 27 12.75 38.24 -21.62
N GLU A 28 12.59 37.14 -20.83
CA GLU A 28 13.44 36.86 -19.66
C GLU A 28 14.86 36.45 -20.08
N PRO A 29 15.86 37.27 -19.79
CA PRO A 29 17.26 36.99 -20.23
C PRO A 29 17.83 35.71 -19.62
N LYS A 30 17.37 35.32 -18.42
CA LYS A 30 17.81 34.10 -17.74
C LYS A 30 17.42 32.81 -18.47
N LEU A 31 16.45 32.91 -19.39
CA LEU A 31 15.97 31.79 -20.19
C LEU A 31 16.51 31.79 -21.62
N GLU A 32 17.43 32.69 -21.96
CA GLU A 32 18.05 32.73 -23.30
C GLU A 32 18.74 31.40 -23.61
N GLY A 33 18.36 30.76 -24.71
CA GLY A 33 18.87 29.45 -25.11
C GLY A 33 18.25 28.24 -24.39
N VAL A 34 17.36 28.44 -23.42
CA VAL A 34 16.66 27.35 -22.70
C VAL A 34 15.43 26.91 -23.51
N LYS A 35 15.43 25.65 -23.95
CA LYS A 35 14.24 25.05 -24.58
C LYS A 35 13.28 24.56 -23.50
N LEU A 36 12.21 25.32 -23.24
CA LEU A 36 11.18 24.95 -22.28
C LEU A 36 10.12 24.07 -22.92
N ARG A 37 9.70 23.05 -22.20
CA ARG A 37 8.58 22.19 -22.58
C ARG A 37 7.29 22.75 -21.98
N ILE A 38 6.29 23.00 -22.84
CA ILE A 38 4.94 23.37 -22.41
C ILE A 38 4.24 22.11 -21.89
N ILE A 39 3.65 22.22 -20.69
CA ILE A 39 2.89 21.15 -20.04
C ILE A 39 1.48 21.65 -19.80
N GLY A 40 0.47 20.96 -20.31
CA GLY A 40 -0.93 21.33 -20.17
C GLY A 40 -1.55 21.86 -21.47
N GLU A 41 -2.42 22.87 -21.36
CA GLU A 41 -3.12 23.46 -22.50
C GLU A 41 -2.17 24.23 -23.43
N GLU A 42 -2.55 24.41 -24.68
CA GLU A 42 -1.76 25.15 -25.70
C GLU A 42 -1.51 26.64 -25.36
N ARG A 43 -2.13 27.13 -24.29
CA ARG A 43 -1.98 28.51 -23.85
C ARG A 43 -0.67 28.71 -23.07
N THR A 44 0.21 29.54 -23.57
CA THR A 44 1.52 29.83 -22.96
C THR A 44 1.39 30.77 -21.77
N SER A 45 1.94 30.38 -20.62
CA SER A 45 2.09 31.25 -19.45
C SER A 45 3.04 32.40 -19.77
N LEU A 46 2.76 33.59 -19.22
CA LEU A 46 3.55 34.79 -19.45
C LEU A 46 4.39 35.24 -18.27
N SER A 47 4.03 34.86 -17.05
CA SER A 47 4.87 35.02 -15.86
C SER A 47 4.88 33.78 -15.00
N TRP A 48 5.89 33.64 -14.16
CA TRP A 48 6.08 32.46 -13.35
C TRP A 48 6.84 32.80 -12.06
N LEU A 49 6.42 32.15 -10.97
CA LEU A 49 7.07 32.20 -9.67
C LEU A 49 7.35 30.78 -9.20
N GLY A 50 8.58 30.47 -8.82
CA GLY A 50 8.97 29.18 -8.32
C GLY A 50 9.84 29.27 -7.08
N VAL A 51 9.55 28.40 -6.12
CA VAL A 51 10.27 28.27 -4.86
C VAL A 51 10.82 26.86 -4.75
N PRO A 52 12.14 26.68 -4.82
CA PRO A 52 12.74 25.37 -4.62
C PRO A 52 12.71 24.99 -3.14
N PHE A 53 12.69 23.69 -2.88
CA PHE A 53 12.88 23.16 -1.53
C PHE A 53 13.76 21.92 -1.55
N LYS A 54 14.46 21.73 -0.46
CA LYS A 54 15.27 20.54 -0.24
C LYS A 54 15.00 19.98 1.15
N THR A 55 14.70 18.69 1.19
CA THR A 55 14.65 17.92 2.43
C THR A 55 15.81 16.94 2.46
N GLU A 56 15.94 16.15 3.51
CA GLU A 56 16.95 15.09 3.59
C GLU A 56 16.81 14.06 2.43
N TYR A 57 15.61 13.90 1.88
CA TYR A 57 15.29 12.81 0.92
C TYR A 57 14.77 13.27 -0.42
N VAL A 58 14.34 14.52 -0.53
CA VAL A 58 13.70 15.03 -1.75
C VAL A 58 14.15 16.44 -2.02
N THR A 59 14.57 16.69 -3.25
CA THR A 59 14.72 18.04 -3.79
C THR A 59 13.56 18.27 -4.75
N GLY A 60 12.87 19.38 -4.62
CA GLY A 60 11.70 19.69 -5.42
C GLY A 60 11.49 21.19 -5.54
N MET A 61 10.37 21.55 -6.14
CA MET A 61 9.99 22.94 -6.34
C MET A 61 8.47 23.05 -6.37
N ILE A 62 7.95 24.15 -5.81
CA ILE A 62 6.56 24.56 -6.01
C ILE A 62 6.59 25.77 -6.93
N GLY A 63 5.85 25.73 -8.03
CA GLY A 63 5.76 26.83 -8.97
C GLY A 63 4.33 27.15 -9.34
N ILE A 64 4.05 28.43 -9.52
CA ILE A 64 2.80 28.96 -10.01
C ILE A 64 3.06 29.78 -11.28
N ALA A 65 2.10 29.79 -12.18
CA ALA A 65 2.20 30.49 -13.45
C ALA A 65 0.96 31.33 -13.72
N SER A 66 1.13 32.43 -14.44
CA SER A 66 0.04 33.30 -14.87
C SER A 66 0.08 33.54 -16.36
N TYR A 67 -1.10 33.79 -16.95
CA TYR A 67 -1.25 34.20 -18.34
C TYR A 67 -1.12 35.72 -18.54
N SER A 68 -0.80 36.47 -17.48
CA SER A 68 -0.49 37.90 -17.53
C SER A 68 1.00 38.08 -17.20
N PRO A 69 1.70 39.01 -17.87
CA PRO A 69 3.03 39.40 -17.44
C PRO A 69 2.98 40.17 -16.13
N LEU A 70 4.07 40.22 -15.37
CA LEU A 70 4.17 40.97 -14.11
C LEU A 70 3.08 40.62 -13.09
N ALA A 71 2.63 39.37 -13.07
CA ALA A 71 1.49 38.94 -12.24
C ALA A 71 1.84 38.70 -10.77
N PHE A 72 3.12 38.57 -10.43
CA PHE A 72 3.56 38.20 -9.07
C PHE A 72 4.32 39.33 -8.40
N THR A 73 4.00 39.55 -7.11
CA THR A 73 4.59 40.56 -6.23
C THR A 73 5.53 39.91 -5.20
N GLN A 74 6.22 40.73 -4.41
CA GLN A 74 7.01 40.22 -3.27
C GLN A 74 6.14 39.53 -2.22
N GLU A 75 4.92 39.97 -2.01
CA GLU A 75 3.98 39.32 -1.07
C GLU A 75 3.62 37.91 -1.53
N ASP A 76 3.49 37.67 -2.85
CA ASP A 76 3.26 36.33 -3.40
C ASP A 76 4.47 35.42 -3.21
N VAL A 77 5.68 35.97 -3.30
CA VAL A 77 6.93 35.24 -2.98
C VAL A 77 6.92 34.79 -1.53
N ASP A 78 6.71 35.72 -0.60
CA ASP A 78 6.75 35.45 0.84
C ASP A 78 5.67 34.41 1.21
N LEU A 79 4.50 34.48 0.60
CA LEU A 79 3.44 33.50 0.77
C LEU A 79 3.84 32.11 0.24
N LEU A 80 4.37 32.05 -0.98
CA LEU A 80 4.75 30.78 -1.63
C LEU A 80 5.95 30.13 -0.91
N GLU A 81 6.90 30.94 -0.42
CA GLU A 81 8.01 30.46 0.40
C GLU A 81 7.51 29.80 1.71
N ASN A 82 6.60 30.47 2.42
CA ASN A 82 5.99 29.91 3.62
C ASN A 82 5.24 28.60 3.35
N LEU A 83 4.43 28.54 2.29
CA LEU A 83 3.72 27.31 1.89
C LEU A 83 4.70 26.20 1.50
N THR A 84 5.76 26.53 0.79
CA THR A 84 6.79 25.57 0.36
C THR A 84 7.53 24.98 1.55
N GLN A 85 7.87 25.81 2.57
CA GLN A 85 8.50 25.34 3.80
C GLN A 85 7.57 24.38 4.57
N GLN A 86 6.28 24.73 4.70
CA GLN A 86 5.30 23.85 5.35
C GLN A 86 5.14 22.53 4.61
N ALA A 87 5.07 22.54 3.28
CA ALA A 87 4.99 21.34 2.45
C ALA A 87 6.25 20.46 2.61
N ALA A 88 7.44 21.07 2.60
CA ALA A 88 8.69 20.36 2.81
C ALA A 88 8.75 19.68 4.20
N LEU A 89 8.31 20.39 5.25
CA LEU A 89 8.23 19.84 6.61
C LEU A 89 7.24 18.68 6.70
N ALA A 90 6.05 18.83 6.09
CA ALA A 90 5.05 17.78 6.07
C ALA A 90 5.54 16.50 5.35
N LEU A 91 6.24 16.66 4.21
CA LEU A 91 6.86 15.56 3.48
C LEU A 91 7.92 14.84 4.32
N ASN A 92 8.78 15.61 4.99
CA ASN A 92 9.80 15.04 5.87
C ASN A 92 9.19 14.25 7.03
N ASN A 93 8.21 14.82 7.71
CA ASN A 93 7.50 14.16 8.82
C ASN A 93 6.78 12.89 8.38
N ALA A 94 6.09 12.91 7.24
CA ALA A 94 5.43 11.73 6.69
C ALA A 94 6.43 10.61 6.39
N ARG A 95 7.61 10.95 5.86
CA ARG A 95 8.66 9.98 5.58
C ARG A 95 9.30 9.41 6.85
N GLN A 96 9.62 10.26 7.83
CA GLN A 96 10.13 9.81 9.13
C GLN A 96 9.15 8.88 9.83
N HIS A 97 7.87 9.20 9.82
CA HIS A 97 6.83 8.33 10.37
C HIS A 97 6.78 6.96 9.67
N LYS A 98 6.90 6.95 8.32
CA LYS A 98 6.97 5.70 7.54
C LYS A 98 8.20 4.86 7.91
N LEU A 99 9.37 5.49 8.10
CA LEU A 99 10.59 4.78 8.49
C LEU A 99 10.47 4.16 9.89
N VAL A 100 9.91 4.89 10.85
CA VAL A 100 9.65 4.37 12.21
C VAL A 100 8.67 3.19 12.17
N MET A 101 7.61 3.27 11.36
CA MET A 101 6.68 2.16 11.17
C MET A 101 7.34 0.93 10.54
N LEU A 102 8.27 1.12 9.60
CA LEU A 102 9.02 0.01 9.00
C LEU A 102 10.05 -0.59 9.99
N GLN A 103 10.61 0.21 10.90
CA GLN A 103 11.52 -0.28 11.95
C GLN A 103 10.79 -1.14 13.00
N ALA A 104 9.56 -0.83 13.33
CA ALA A 104 8.71 -1.68 14.15
C ALA A 104 8.12 -2.81 13.27
N ARG A 105 8.91 -3.84 12.96
CA ARG A 105 8.55 -4.90 12.00
C ARG A 105 7.27 -5.66 12.31
N THR A 106 6.88 -5.72 13.56
CA THR A 106 5.80 -6.59 14.03
C THR A 106 4.63 -5.80 14.63
N ASP A 107 3.43 -6.33 14.44
CA ASP A 107 2.23 -5.90 15.15
C ASP A 107 2.34 -6.17 16.65
N SER A 108 1.92 -5.22 17.46
CA SER A 108 2.09 -5.28 18.93
C SER A 108 1.28 -6.37 19.61
N LEU A 109 0.11 -6.72 19.06
CA LEU A 109 -0.79 -7.75 19.60
C LEU A 109 -0.38 -9.14 19.10
N THR A 110 -0.38 -9.33 17.80
CA THR A 110 -0.28 -10.65 17.17
C THR A 110 1.16 -11.12 16.93
N LYS A 111 2.15 -10.23 17.05
CA LYS A 111 3.59 -10.50 16.83
C LYS A 111 3.94 -11.07 15.45
N ILE A 112 3.06 -10.91 14.47
CA ILE A 112 3.34 -11.09 13.04
C ILE A 112 3.79 -9.78 12.42
N TYR A 113 4.13 -9.75 11.14
CA TYR A 113 4.49 -8.51 10.48
C TYR A 113 3.37 -7.49 10.56
N ASN A 114 3.71 -6.22 10.77
CA ASN A 114 2.76 -5.14 10.59
C ASN A 114 2.55 -4.86 9.09
N HIS A 115 1.51 -4.10 8.75
CA HIS A 115 1.16 -3.76 7.36
C HIS A 115 2.37 -3.22 6.56
N GLY A 116 3.12 -2.26 7.13
CA GLY A 116 4.22 -1.62 6.40
C GLY A 116 5.36 -2.57 6.07
N TYR A 117 5.75 -3.41 7.03
CA TYR A 117 6.81 -4.40 6.82
C TYR A 117 6.36 -5.55 5.93
N PHE A 118 5.11 -6.03 6.08
CA PHE A 118 4.56 -7.06 5.20
C PHE A 118 4.54 -6.62 3.73
N LEU A 119 4.12 -5.37 3.45
CA LEU A 119 4.10 -4.84 2.08
C LEU A 119 5.50 -4.74 1.47
N ALA A 120 6.49 -4.29 2.26
CA ALA A 120 7.88 -4.26 1.80
C ALA A 120 8.39 -5.69 1.49
N ARG A 121 8.09 -6.65 2.36
CA ARG A 121 8.45 -8.05 2.16
C ARG A 121 7.78 -8.68 0.94
N LEU A 122 6.50 -8.39 0.72
CA LEU A 122 5.76 -8.84 -0.47
C LEU A 122 6.42 -8.32 -1.76
N GLN A 123 6.90 -7.07 -1.77
CA GLN A 123 7.62 -6.50 -2.92
C GLN A 123 8.95 -7.23 -3.19
N GLU A 124 9.69 -7.57 -2.14
CA GLU A 124 10.92 -8.39 -2.25
C GLU A 124 10.61 -9.79 -2.79
N ASP A 125 9.61 -10.47 -2.22
CA ASP A 125 9.19 -11.81 -2.63
C ASP A 125 8.74 -11.84 -4.11
N LEU A 126 8.03 -10.79 -4.59
CA LEU A 126 7.63 -10.65 -5.99
C LEU A 126 8.82 -10.42 -6.92
N ALA A 127 9.82 -9.66 -6.49
CA ALA A 127 11.04 -9.47 -7.29
C ALA A 127 11.77 -10.80 -7.49
N LEU A 128 11.95 -11.59 -6.43
CA LEU A 128 12.52 -12.93 -6.49
C LEU A 128 11.68 -13.89 -7.34
N ALA A 129 10.35 -13.89 -7.17
CA ALA A 129 9.45 -14.72 -7.96
C ALA A 129 9.53 -14.42 -9.47
N ARG A 130 9.77 -13.14 -9.82
CA ARG A 130 9.98 -12.72 -11.22
C ARG A 130 11.31 -13.21 -11.76
N GLU A 131 12.40 -13.09 -11.00
CA GLU A 131 13.73 -13.57 -11.39
C GLU A 131 13.75 -15.08 -11.59
N ASP A 132 13.13 -15.82 -10.67
CA ASP A 132 13.08 -17.28 -10.70
C ASP A 132 12.01 -17.83 -11.64
N ASN A 133 11.17 -16.97 -12.23
CA ASN A 133 9.99 -17.35 -13.04
C ASN A 133 9.06 -18.33 -12.29
N MET A 134 8.86 -18.10 -11.00
CA MET A 134 8.04 -18.91 -10.10
C MET A 134 6.75 -18.19 -9.70
N PRO A 135 5.65 -18.93 -9.45
CA PRO A 135 4.43 -18.30 -8.98
C PRO A 135 4.58 -17.79 -7.52
N LEU A 136 3.81 -16.78 -7.20
CA LEU A 136 3.59 -16.34 -5.83
C LEU A 136 2.09 -16.08 -5.64
N SER A 137 1.50 -16.59 -4.58
CA SER A 137 0.11 -16.31 -4.25
C SER A 137 -0.02 -15.45 -3.01
N LEU A 138 -1.04 -14.58 -3.03
CA LEU A 138 -1.43 -13.74 -1.91
C LEU A 138 -2.83 -14.15 -1.44
N ILE A 139 -3.00 -14.31 -0.13
CA ILE A 139 -4.31 -14.47 0.52
C ILE A 139 -4.59 -13.22 1.35
N MET A 140 -5.69 -12.53 1.06
CA MET A 140 -6.28 -11.54 1.95
C MET A 140 -7.37 -12.20 2.77
N LEU A 141 -7.34 -12.06 4.10
CA LEU A 141 -8.23 -12.70 5.04
C LEU A 141 -8.83 -11.66 5.98
N ASP A 142 -10.11 -11.78 6.27
CA ASP A 142 -10.83 -10.91 7.21
C ASP A 142 -11.72 -11.76 8.13
N VAL A 143 -11.77 -11.36 9.40
CA VAL A 143 -12.58 -12.03 10.42
C VAL A 143 -14.03 -11.60 10.32
N ASP A 144 -14.90 -12.54 10.02
CA ASP A 144 -16.32 -12.26 9.78
C ASP A 144 -17.03 -11.74 11.04
N PHE A 145 -17.73 -10.60 10.90
CA PHE A 145 -18.50 -9.98 11.98
C PHE A 145 -17.71 -9.69 13.26
N PHE A 146 -16.41 -9.40 13.16
CA PHE A 146 -15.52 -9.21 14.32
C PHE A 146 -16.00 -8.11 15.27
N LYS A 147 -16.55 -7.01 14.75
CA LYS A 147 -17.16 -5.98 15.60
C LYS A 147 -18.27 -6.54 16.48
N LYS A 148 -19.21 -7.32 15.88
CA LYS A 148 -20.29 -7.95 16.62
C LYS A 148 -19.77 -8.97 17.65
N TYR A 149 -18.69 -9.67 17.30
CA TYR A 149 -17.99 -10.58 18.20
C TYR A 149 -17.45 -9.84 19.43
N ASN A 150 -16.76 -8.72 19.22
CA ASN A 150 -16.27 -7.86 20.30
C ASN A 150 -17.41 -7.29 21.16
N ASP A 151 -18.50 -6.86 20.53
CA ASP A 151 -19.69 -6.34 21.23
C ASP A 151 -20.33 -7.42 22.12
N THR A 152 -20.19 -8.71 21.76
CA THR A 152 -20.77 -9.84 22.49
C THR A 152 -19.87 -10.36 23.61
N TYR A 153 -18.57 -10.52 23.33
CA TYR A 153 -17.63 -11.20 24.22
C TYR A 153 -16.58 -10.26 24.84
N GLY A 154 -16.55 -9.00 24.42
CA GLY A 154 -15.58 -8.00 24.86
C GLY A 154 -14.29 -7.99 24.06
N HIS A 155 -13.62 -6.84 24.03
CA HIS A 155 -12.39 -6.62 23.25
C HIS A 155 -11.22 -7.53 23.67
N LEU A 156 -11.11 -7.87 24.95
CA LEU A 156 -10.05 -8.77 25.42
C LEU A 156 -10.18 -10.17 24.82
N VAL A 157 -11.40 -10.68 24.71
CA VAL A 157 -11.68 -11.98 24.06
C VAL A 157 -11.39 -11.88 22.56
N GLY A 158 -11.75 -10.77 21.91
CA GLY A 158 -11.42 -10.52 20.51
C GLY A 158 -9.92 -10.49 20.26
N ASP A 159 -9.15 -9.85 21.11
CA ASP A 159 -7.69 -9.82 21.00
C ASP A 159 -7.07 -11.23 21.12
N GLU A 160 -7.53 -12.02 22.08
CA GLU A 160 -7.10 -13.43 22.26
C GLU A 160 -7.46 -14.29 21.03
N VAL A 161 -8.63 -14.08 20.43
CA VAL A 161 -9.05 -14.74 19.19
C VAL A 161 -8.09 -14.41 18.05
N LEU A 162 -7.76 -13.14 17.83
CA LEU A 162 -6.80 -12.75 16.78
C LEU A 162 -5.43 -13.41 16.98
N VAL A 163 -4.94 -13.47 18.22
CA VAL A 163 -3.67 -14.15 18.55
C VAL A 163 -3.76 -15.65 18.27
N LEU A 164 -4.88 -16.29 18.65
CA LEU A 164 -5.10 -17.72 18.41
C LEU A 164 -5.19 -18.04 16.91
N MET A 165 -5.93 -17.21 16.14
CA MET A 165 -6.03 -17.35 14.69
C MET A 165 -4.66 -17.29 14.03
N VAL A 166 -3.82 -16.32 14.39
CA VAL A 166 -2.45 -16.21 13.87
C VAL A 166 -1.63 -17.46 14.21
N LYS A 167 -1.70 -17.96 15.45
CA LYS A 167 -1.03 -19.21 15.84
C LYS A 167 -1.50 -20.40 14.99
N THR A 168 -2.76 -20.44 14.66
CA THR A 168 -3.36 -21.49 13.82
C THR A 168 -2.89 -21.36 12.38
N ILE A 169 -2.98 -20.18 11.78
CA ILE A 169 -2.53 -19.91 10.40
C ILE A 169 -1.05 -20.32 10.24
N LYS A 170 -0.20 -19.99 11.20
CA LYS A 170 1.24 -20.33 11.17
C LYS A 170 1.52 -21.85 11.10
N ARG A 171 0.57 -22.72 11.38
CA ARG A 171 0.71 -24.18 11.24
C ARG A 171 0.55 -24.65 9.78
N PHE A 172 -0.09 -23.84 8.94
CA PHE A 172 -0.40 -24.18 7.55
C PHE A 172 0.52 -23.51 6.53
N ILE A 173 1.31 -22.54 6.98
CA ILE A 173 2.27 -21.84 6.14
C ILE A 173 3.69 -22.33 6.44
N LYS A 174 4.57 -22.25 5.44
CA LYS A 174 5.97 -22.67 5.50
C LYS A 174 6.83 -21.56 6.11
N GLU A 175 8.08 -21.87 6.47
CA GLU A 175 9.03 -20.90 7.02
C GLU A 175 9.32 -19.73 6.06
N ARG A 176 9.29 -19.98 4.74
CA ARG A 176 9.47 -18.96 3.70
C ARG A 176 8.25 -18.08 3.48
N ASP A 177 7.08 -18.51 3.92
CA ASP A 177 5.85 -17.78 3.76
C ASP A 177 5.78 -16.65 4.78
N SER A 178 5.07 -15.59 4.45
CA SER A 178 4.94 -14.41 5.30
C SER A 178 3.49 -14.18 5.69
N ILE A 179 3.27 -13.78 6.94
CA ILE A 179 1.96 -13.34 7.41
C ILE A 179 2.08 -11.96 8.05
N GLY A 180 1.17 -11.06 7.72
CA GLY A 180 1.08 -9.70 8.25
C GLY A 180 -0.33 -9.33 8.67
N ARG A 181 -0.45 -8.44 9.66
CA ARG A 181 -1.70 -7.80 10.03
C ARG A 181 -1.92 -6.61 9.10
N TRP A 182 -2.94 -6.72 8.26
CA TRP A 182 -3.24 -5.71 7.25
C TRP A 182 -4.06 -4.55 7.80
N GLY A 183 -5.00 -4.86 8.69
CA GLY A 183 -5.87 -3.92 9.40
C GLY A 183 -6.18 -4.39 10.82
N GLY A 184 -7.27 -3.90 11.40
CA GLY A 184 -7.69 -4.29 12.74
C GLY A 184 -7.97 -5.78 12.88
N GLU A 185 -8.73 -6.33 11.93
CA GLU A 185 -9.21 -7.71 11.86
C GLU A 185 -8.85 -8.39 10.54
N GLU A 186 -7.98 -7.73 9.75
CA GLU A 186 -7.55 -8.17 8.42
C GLU A 186 -6.11 -8.67 8.45
N PHE A 187 -5.86 -9.74 7.72
CA PHE A 187 -4.57 -10.39 7.60
C PHE A 187 -4.20 -10.61 6.13
N ALA A 188 -2.92 -10.57 5.83
CA ALA A 188 -2.38 -10.88 4.51
C ALA A 188 -1.33 -11.99 4.63
N ILE A 189 -1.36 -12.98 3.71
CA ILE A 189 -0.43 -14.11 3.69
C ILE A 189 0.21 -14.17 2.31
N SER A 190 1.54 -14.04 2.24
CA SER A 190 2.34 -14.23 1.03
C SER A 190 2.87 -15.65 0.99
N LEU A 191 2.64 -16.35 -0.10
CA LEU A 191 3.03 -17.74 -0.35
C LEU A 191 3.96 -17.81 -1.58
N PRO A 192 5.27 -17.57 -1.44
CA PRO A 192 6.23 -17.72 -2.53
C PRO A 192 6.27 -19.14 -3.09
N GLN A 193 6.52 -19.29 -4.40
CA GLN A 193 6.56 -20.55 -5.13
C GLN A 193 5.30 -21.41 -4.90
N THR A 194 4.14 -20.75 -4.93
CA THR A 194 2.85 -21.39 -4.66
C THR A 194 1.83 -20.88 -5.68
N SER A 195 1.24 -21.78 -6.43
CA SER A 195 0.19 -21.48 -7.41
C SER A 195 -1.14 -21.12 -6.75
N LEU A 196 -2.08 -20.54 -7.50
CA LEU A 196 -3.43 -20.22 -7.03
C LEU A 196 -4.12 -21.44 -6.41
N GLN A 197 -4.03 -22.61 -7.04
CA GLN A 197 -4.67 -23.82 -6.56
C GLN A 197 -4.08 -24.30 -5.23
N GLU A 198 -2.76 -24.28 -5.09
CA GLU A 198 -2.10 -24.65 -3.84
C GLU A 198 -2.43 -23.65 -2.72
N ALA A 199 -2.51 -22.35 -3.04
CA ALA A 199 -2.92 -21.31 -2.08
C ALA A 199 -4.38 -21.48 -1.65
N GLN A 200 -5.28 -21.85 -2.55
CA GLN A 200 -6.67 -22.18 -2.22
C GLN A 200 -6.75 -23.37 -1.24
N ILE A 201 -5.92 -24.39 -1.41
CA ILE A 201 -5.85 -25.53 -0.46
C ILE A 201 -5.39 -25.05 0.93
N VAL A 202 -4.41 -24.15 0.98
CA VAL A 202 -3.99 -23.53 2.26
C VAL A 202 -5.15 -22.74 2.88
N ALA A 203 -5.85 -21.93 2.09
CA ALA A 203 -6.97 -21.14 2.54
C ALA A 203 -8.13 -22.00 3.09
N VAL A 204 -8.46 -23.12 2.41
CA VAL A 204 -9.46 -24.11 2.88
C VAL A 204 -9.06 -24.70 4.24
N ARG A 205 -7.82 -25.13 4.38
CA ARG A 205 -7.34 -25.71 5.66
C ARG A 205 -7.41 -24.71 6.82
N ILE A 206 -7.08 -23.44 6.55
CA ILE A 206 -7.22 -22.37 7.54
C ILE A 206 -8.70 -22.22 7.94
N GLN A 207 -9.59 -22.11 6.98
CA GLN A 207 -11.03 -21.94 7.20
C GLN A 207 -11.61 -23.10 8.02
N GLU A 208 -11.44 -24.33 7.56
CA GLU A 208 -11.97 -25.54 8.22
C GLU A 208 -11.47 -25.70 9.66
N THR A 209 -10.19 -25.34 9.89
CA THR A 209 -9.61 -25.43 11.23
C THR A 209 -10.22 -24.39 12.16
N LEU A 210 -10.36 -23.14 11.70
CA LEU A 210 -10.93 -22.06 12.49
C LEU A 210 -12.40 -22.30 12.80
N GLU A 211 -13.19 -22.80 11.85
CA GLU A 211 -14.61 -23.16 12.07
C GLU A 211 -14.82 -24.18 13.19
N ASN A 212 -13.88 -25.11 13.35
CA ASN A 212 -14.00 -26.19 14.33
C ASN A 212 -13.29 -25.87 15.67
N MET A 213 -12.74 -24.66 15.81
CA MET A 213 -12.06 -24.26 17.04
C MET A 213 -13.01 -23.60 18.04
N GLN A 214 -12.72 -23.86 19.31
CA GLN A 214 -13.29 -23.17 20.45
C GLN A 214 -12.16 -22.63 21.32
N ILE A 215 -12.43 -21.53 22.01
CA ILE A 215 -11.47 -20.96 22.95
C ILE A 215 -12.03 -20.94 24.37
N SER A 216 -11.13 -21.04 25.31
CA SER A 216 -11.42 -20.79 26.72
C SER A 216 -10.58 -19.62 27.17
N VAL A 217 -11.19 -18.48 27.39
CA VAL A 217 -10.54 -17.24 27.83
C VAL A 217 -11.13 -16.80 29.16
N LEU A 218 -10.28 -16.56 30.14
CA LEU A 218 -10.68 -16.19 31.49
C LEU A 218 -11.67 -17.23 32.09
N GLU A 219 -12.84 -16.78 32.54
CA GLU A 219 -13.89 -17.62 33.09
C GLU A 219 -14.88 -18.17 32.02
N HIS A 220 -14.75 -17.70 30.78
CA HIS A 220 -15.59 -18.12 29.66
C HIS A 220 -15.01 -19.37 29.00
N LYS A 221 -15.81 -20.43 28.93
CA LYS A 221 -15.46 -21.69 28.25
C LYS A 221 -16.29 -21.84 26.98
N ASP A 222 -15.71 -22.51 26.00
CA ASP A 222 -16.39 -22.92 24.76
C ASP A 222 -16.93 -21.75 23.90
N ILE A 223 -16.21 -20.61 23.88
CA ILE A 223 -16.55 -19.52 22.99
C ILE A 223 -16.15 -19.93 21.56
N PRO A 224 -17.07 -19.86 20.57
CA PRO A 224 -16.74 -20.18 19.18
C PRO A 224 -15.76 -19.15 18.61
N VAL A 225 -14.81 -19.59 17.81
CA VAL A 225 -13.97 -18.71 17.01
C VAL A 225 -14.80 -18.19 15.84
N PRO A 226 -14.74 -16.89 15.50
CA PRO A 226 -15.47 -16.36 14.36
C PRO A 226 -14.94 -16.95 13.05
N THR A 227 -15.81 -17.04 12.05
CA THR A 227 -15.43 -17.47 10.71
C THR A 227 -14.58 -16.44 10.00
N VAL A 228 -13.98 -16.81 8.87
CA VAL A 228 -13.16 -15.93 8.04
C VAL A 228 -13.59 -15.96 6.59
N SER A 229 -13.55 -14.82 5.94
CA SER A 229 -13.65 -14.72 4.49
C SER A 229 -12.26 -14.51 3.89
N GLN A 230 -11.99 -15.07 2.71
CA GLN A 230 -10.68 -15.03 2.11
C GLN A 230 -10.75 -14.73 0.60
N GLY A 231 -9.83 -13.89 0.13
CA GLY A 231 -9.58 -13.63 -1.28
C GLY A 231 -8.17 -14.06 -1.66
N VAL A 232 -8.01 -14.82 -2.74
CA VAL A 232 -6.72 -15.37 -3.17
C VAL A 232 -6.39 -14.87 -4.57
N ALA A 233 -5.14 -14.44 -4.80
CA ALA A 233 -4.65 -14.00 -6.12
C ALA A 233 -3.24 -14.53 -6.39
N GLU A 234 -2.91 -14.76 -7.67
CA GLU A 234 -1.62 -15.34 -8.12
C GLU A 234 -0.84 -14.37 -9.01
N PHE A 235 0.44 -14.21 -8.73
CA PHE A 235 1.45 -13.63 -9.59
C PHE A 235 2.20 -14.76 -10.35
N PRO A 236 2.61 -14.61 -11.62
CA PRO A 236 2.36 -13.44 -12.49
C PRO A 236 1.07 -13.59 -13.34
N LYS A 237 0.35 -14.69 -13.26
CA LYS A 237 -0.75 -15.01 -14.19
C LYS A 237 -1.92 -14.04 -14.10
N GLU A 238 -2.23 -13.52 -12.91
CA GLU A 238 -3.41 -12.71 -12.70
C GLU A 238 -3.05 -11.23 -12.38
N ALA A 239 -1.85 -10.99 -11.85
CA ALA A 239 -1.33 -9.68 -11.57
C ALA A 239 0.19 -9.66 -11.74
N ASP A 240 0.75 -8.55 -12.18
CA ASP A 240 2.17 -8.37 -12.50
C ASP A 240 2.93 -7.48 -11.50
N GLU A 241 2.20 -6.81 -10.60
CA GLU A 241 2.73 -5.89 -9.59
C GLU A 241 2.07 -6.10 -8.23
N ALA A 242 2.79 -5.74 -7.15
CA ALA A 242 2.30 -5.90 -5.77
C ALA A 242 0.94 -5.22 -5.54
N PHE A 243 0.77 -4.00 -6.04
CA PHE A 243 -0.48 -3.26 -5.86
C PHE A 243 -1.65 -3.97 -6.54
N ARG A 244 -1.47 -4.45 -7.77
CA ARG A 244 -2.52 -5.17 -8.51
C ARG A 244 -2.85 -6.51 -7.88
N LEU A 245 -1.83 -7.19 -7.34
CA LEU A 245 -2.03 -8.47 -6.66
C LEU A 245 -2.86 -8.29 -5.38
N VAL A 246 -2.55 -7.26 -4.59
CA VAL A 246 -3.30 -6.90 -3.39
C VAL A 246 -4.72 -6.48 -3.75
N ASP A 247 -4.90 -5.60 -4.73
CA ASP A 247 -6.22 -5.13 -5.17
C ASP A 247 -7.11 -6.28 -5.65
N LEU A 248 -6.56 -7.22 -6.43
CA LEU A 248 -7.29 -8.40 -6.89
C LEU A 248 -7.71 -9.32 -5.73
N ALA A 249 -6.80 -9.57 -4.79
CA ALA A 249 -7.11 -10.40 -3.62
C ALA A 249 -8.18 -9.73 -2.73
N ASP A 250 -8.11 -8.40 -2.55
CA ASP A 250 -9.10 -7.63 -1.79
C ASP A 250 -10.47 -7.62 -2.47
N GLN A 251 -10.54 -7.42 -3.79
CA GLN A 251 -11.80 -7.56 -4.55
C GLN A 251 -12.43 -8.93 -4.37
N ARG A 252 -11.64 -10.01 -4.36
CA ARG A 252 -12.11 -11.36 -4.12
C ARG A 252 -12.59 -11.57 -2.69
N LEU A 253 -11.89 -11.02 -1.71
CA LEU A 253 -12.33 -10.98 -0.32
C LEU A 253 -13.68 -10.26 -0.18
N TYR A 254 -13.84 -9.12 -0.86
CA TYR A 254 -15.11 -8.41 -0.90
C TYR A 254 -16.24 -9.25 -1.49
N ILE A 255 -15.97 -9.99 -2.57
CA ILE A 255 -16.94 -10.93 -3.18
C ILE A 255 -17.30 -12.04 -2.19
N ALA A 256 -16.32 -12.62 -1.49
CA ALA A 256 -16.55 -13.64 -0.46
C ALA A 256 -17.48 -13.12 0.65
N LYS A 257 -17.21 -11.91 1.15
CA LYS A 257 -18.07 -11.24 2.14
C LYS A 257 -19.49 -11.00 1.60
N GLY A 258 -19.64 -10.58 0.34
CA GLY A 258 -20.92 -10.32 -0.32
C GLY A 258 -21.76 -11.59 -0.58
N ARG A 259 -21.11 -12.74 -0.76
CA ARG A 259 -21.77 -14.03 -1.02
C ARG A 259 -22.17 -14.81 0.25
N GLY A 260 -22.12 -14.19 1.41
CA GLY A 260 -22.58 -14.79 2.67
C GLY A 260 -21.46 -15.07 3.67
N ARG A 261 -20.25 -14.62 3.39
CA ARG A 261 -19.06 -14.82 4.25
C ARG A 261 -18.65 -16.28 4.41
N ASN A 262 -17.68 -16.54 5.28
CA ASN A 262 -17.16 -17.88 5.55
C ASN A 262 -16.83 -18.66 4.27
N GLN A 263 -16.11 -18.04 3.35
CA GLN A 263 -15.78 -18.64 2.05
C GLN A 263 -14.53 -18.02 1.43
N ILE A 264 -14.05 -18.67 0.40
CA ILE A 264 -12.85 -18.35 -0.34
C ILE A 264 -13.21 -17.98 -1.76
N GLU A 265 -12.62 -16.91 -2.30
CA GLU A 265 -12.73 -16.55 -3.71
C GLU A 265 -11.31 -16.41 -4.34
N PRO A 266 -11.10 -16.95 -5.54
CA PRO A 266 -12.05 -17.78 -6.31
C PRO A 266 -12.27 -19.14 -5.66
N ARG A 267 -13.43 -19.72 -5.87
CA ARG A 267 -13.73 -21.05 -5.33
C ARG A 267 -12.82 -22.10 -5.93
N LEU A 268 -12.41 -23.07 -5.12
CA LEU A 268 -11.62 -24.21 -5.58
C LEU A 268 -12.45 -25.03 -6.60
N ASP A 269 -11.94 -25.17 -7.82
CA ASP A 269 -12.60 -26.00 -8.84
C ASP A 269 -12.15 -27.48 -8.69
N ILE A 270 -12.87 -28.21 -7.83
CA ILE A 270 -12.60 -29.62 -7.51
C ILE A 270 -12.63 -30.52 -8.78
N ARG A 271 -13.19 -30.05 -9.89
CA ARG A 271 -13.25 -30.85 -11.14
C ARG A 271 -11.90 -30.99 -11.84
N LYS A 272 -10.93 -30.12 -11.56
CA LYS A 272 -9.57 -30.19 -12.13
C LYS A 272 -8.62 -31.10 -11.36
N GLU A 273 -8.94 -31.51 -10.13
CA GLU A 273 -8.07 -32.41 -9.34
C GLU A 273 -8.04 -33.86 -9.82
N LYS A 274 -9.07 -34.33 -10.56
CA LYS A 274 -9.11 -35.72 -11.05
C LYS A 274 -8.11 -36.03 -12.16
N ASN A 275 -7.36 -35.07 -12.67
CA ASN A 275 -6.36 -35.23 -13.73
C ASN A 275 -4.91 -35.09 -13.26
N LEU A 276 -4.66 -35.07 -11.96
CA LEU A 276 -3.32 -34.91 -11.36
C LEU A 276 -2.89 -36.11 -10.48
N VAL A 277 -3.56 -37.27 -10.64
CA VAL A 277 -3.16 -38.56 -10.05
C VAL A 277 -2.72 -39.51 -11.13
#